data_e35829443ec3cc7e215c2ae11bcae212
#
_entry.id   e35829443ec3cc7e215c2ae11bcae212
#
_cell.length_a   1.000
_cell.length_b   1.000
_cell.length_c   1.000
_cell.angle_alpha   90.00
_cell.angle_beta   90.00
_cell.angle_gamma   90.00
#
_symmetry.space_group_name_H-M   'P 1'
#
loop_
_entity.id
_entity.type
_entity.pdbx_description
1 polymer ?
#
loop_
_entity_poly.entity_id
_entity_poly.type
_entity_poly.pdbx_seq_one_letter_code
_entity_poly.pdbx_strand_id
1 'polypeptide(L)'
;MTSAKRVAVIPARGGSKRIPRKNIRDFCGKPMIAWPIEAAMESGCFDRIIVSTDDREISELAMELGAEVPFVRPAELSNDYAGTLPVIRHAVDWLQRNGEQIEYACCIYATAPFISSEDIQRGLALIQME
;
A
#
# COMPACT_ATOMS: atom_id res chain seq x y z
N MET A 1 -6.02 11.17 21.46
CA MET A 1 -5.18 10.51 20.49
C MET A 1 -6.01 9.64 19.57
N THR A 2 -5.94 9.91 18.28
CA THR A 2 -6.64 9.10 17.30
C THR A 2 -5.74 7.99 16.84
N SER A 3 -6.22 6.74 16.92
CA SER A 3 -5.51 5.59 16.40
C SER A 3 -6.06 5.23 15.03
N ALA A 4 -5.18 4.90 14.09
CA ALA A 4 -5.58 4.42 12.78
C ALA A 4 -6.17 3.02 12.92
N LYS A 5 -7.43 2.84 12.56
CA LYS A 5 -8.11 1.54 12.67
C LYS A 5 -8.11 0.78 11.36
N ARG A 6 -8.11 1.50 10.25
CA ARG A 6 -8.17 0.91 8.92
C ARG A 6 -7.01 1.42 8.11
N VAL A 7 -6.19 0.51 7.62
CA VAL A 7 -4.95 0.85 6.92
C VAL A 7 -4.91 0.13 5.58
N ALA A 8 -4.61 0.87 4.52
CA ALA A 8 -4.26 0.28 3.24
C ALA A 8 -2.75 0.13 3.18
N VAL A 9 -2.26 -1.04 2.81
CA VAL A 9 -0.84 -1.28 2.60
C VAL A 9 -0.62 -1.64 1.15
N ILE A 10 0.20 -0.85 0.46
CA ILE A 10 0.51 -1.05 -0.95
C ILE A 10 1.96 -1.48 -1.07
N PRO A 11 2.23 -2.79 -1.28
CA PRO A 11 3.60 -3.26 -1.47
C PRO A 11 4.13 -2.83 -2.83
N ALA A 12 5.31 -2.21 -2.88
CA ALA A 12 5.89 -1.72 -4.12
C ALA A 12 7.42 -1.78 -4.05
N ARG A 13 8.00 -2.95 -4.34
CA ARG A 13 9.45 -3.07 -4.34
C ARG A 13 10.05 -2.56 -5.65
N GLY A 14 11.30 -2.07 -5.60
CA GLY A 14 11.99 -1.54 -6.77
C GLY A 14 12.56 -2.60 -7.68
N GLY A 15 12.98 -3.73 -7.13
CA GLY A 15 13.62 -4.80 -7.91
C GLY A 15 12.64 -5.81 -8.47
N SER A 16 12.29 -5.69 -9.74
CA SER A 16 11.49 -6.68 -10.44
C SER A 16 12.34 -7.28 -11.56
N LYS A 17 12.42 -8.61 -11.62
CA LYS A 17 13.20 -9.29 -12.66
C LYS A 17 12.55 -9.18 -14.03
N ARG A 18 11.22 -9.19 -14.08
CA ARG A 18 10.49 -9.16 -15.36
C ARG A 18 10.40 -7.77 -15.95
N ILE A 19 9.97 -6.81 -15.16
CA ILE A 19 9.79 -5.43 -15.61
C ILE A 19 10.42 -4.54 -14.56
N PRO A 20 11.69 -4.10 -14.77
CA PRO A 20 12.32 -3.21 -13.81
C PRO A 20 11.47 -1.97 -13.57
N ARG A 21 11.29 -1.61 -12.31
CA ARG A 21 10.56 -0.42 -11.87
C ARG A 21 9.12 -0.36 -12.41
N LYS A 22 8.47 -1.52 -12.50
CA LYS A 22 7.10 -1.59 -13.03
C LYS A 22 6.10 -0.73 -12.25
N ASN A 23 6.36 -0.50 -10.95
CA ASN A 23 5.44 0.25 -10.11
C ASN A 23 5.39 1.74 -10.45
N ILE A 24 6.41 2.26 -11.13
CA ILE A 24 6.46 3.67 -11.51
C ILE A 24 6.39 3.89 -13.02
N ARG A 25 6.19 2.83 -13.80
CA ARG A 25 5.99 2.97 -15.25
C ARG A 25 4.63 3.59 -15.53
N ASP A 26 4.58 4.43 -16.55
CA ASP A 26 3.33 5.08 -16.92
C ASP A 26 2.32 4.07 -17.44
N PHE A 27 1.09 4.24 -16.99
CA PHE A 27 -0.06 3.50 -17.48
C PHE A 27 -1.21 4.46 -17.63
N CYS A 28 -1.70 4.62 -18.84
CA CYS A 28 -2.80 5.56 -19.14
C CYS A 28 -2.56 6.97 -18.60
N GLY A 29 -1.34 7.46 -18.78
CA GLY A 29 -1.00 8.85 -18.49
C GLY A 29 -0.42 9.15 -17.12
N LYS A 30 -0.30 8.14 -16.24
CA LYS A 30 0.31 8.35 -14.92
C LYS A 30 1.00 7.06 -14.42
N PRO A 31 1.91 7.17 -13.44
CA PRO A 31 2.59 6.00 -12.91
C PRO A 31 1.63 4.94 -12.42
N MET A 32 1.98 3.68 -12.62
CA MET A 32 1.14 2.54 -12.23
C MET A 32 0.67 2.62 -10.79
N ILE A 33 1.56 2.97 -9.87
CA ILE A 33 1.24 3.05 -8.44
C ILE A 33 0.24 4.16 -8.12
N ALA A 34 0.10 5.16 -8.98
CA ALA A 34 -0.83 6.27 -8.75
C ALA A 34 -2.28 5.79 -8.72
N TRP A 35 -2.60 4.78 -9.53
CA TRP A 35 -3.97 4.29 -9.64
C TRP A 35 -4.50 3.70 -8.32
N PRO A 36 -3.81 2.73 -7.69
CA PRO A 36 -4.29 2.21 -6.42
C PRO A 36 -4.24 3.23 -5.28
N ILE A 37 -3.26 4.13 -5.27
CA ILE A 37 -3.21 5.18 -4.24
C ILE A 37 -4.44 6.06 -4.34
N GLU A 38 -4.76 6.53 -5.53
CA GLU A 38 -5.94 7.39 -5.73
C GLU A 38 -7.24 6.66 -5.40
N ALA A 39 -7.36 5.39 -5.82
CA ALA A 39 -8.54 4.60 -5.52
C ALA A 39 -8.74 4.43 -4.01
N ALA A 40 -7.65 4.17 -3.28
CA ALA A 40 -7.71 4.04 -1.83
C ALA A 40 -8.14 5.36 -1.16
N MET A 41 -7.60 6.49 -1.63
CA MET A 41 -7.97 7.80 -1.10
C MET A 41 -9.43 8.14 -1.39
N GLU A 42 -9.89 7.91 -2.61
CA GLU A 42 -11.25 8.20 -3.02
C GLU A 42 -12.29 7.31 -2.31
N SER A 43 -11.89 6.12 -1.91
CA SER A 43 -12.80 5.20 -1.22
C SER A 43 -13.28 5.73 0.12
N GLY A 44 -12.47 6.56 0.78
CA GLY A 44 -12.76 7.05 2.13
C GLY A 44 -12.75 5.96 3.20
N CYS A 45 -12.22 4.77 2.89
CA CYS A 45 -12.27 3.62 3.77
C CYS A 45 -11.10 3.54 4.75
N PHE A 46 -10.02 4.29 4.52
CA PHE A 46 -8.79 4.13 5.27
C PHE A 46 -8.40 5.37 6.05
N ASP A 47 -7.94 5.16 7.26
CA ASP A 47 -7.38 6.23 8.09
C ASP A 47 -5.95 6.55 7.64
N ARG A 48 -5.23 5.54 7.14
CA ARG A 48 -3.88 5.73 6.63
C ARG A 48 -3.67 4.87 5.39
N ILE A 49 -2.88 5.38 4.45
CA ILE A 49 -2.49 4.67 3.24
C ILE A 49 -0.97 4.61 3.23
N ILE A 50 -0.43 3.39 3.36
CA ILE A 50 1.00 3.13 3.52
C ILE A 50 1.53 2.44 2.26
N VAL A 51 2.62 2.95 1.72
CA VAL A 51 3.37 2.25 0.68
C VAL A 51 4.59 1.61 1.34
N SER A 52 4.73 0.30 1.19
CA SER A 52 5.87 -0.45 1.71
C SER A 52 6.84 -0.68 0.56
N THR A 53 8.01 -0.03 0.62
CA THR A 53 9.00 -0.11 -0.45
C THR A 53 10.41 -0.05 0.11
N ASP A 54 11.36 -0.62 -0.63
CA ASP A 54 12.80 -0.50 -0.39
C ASP A 54 13.44 0.52 -1.33
N ASP A 55 12.67 1.10 -2.23
CA ASP A 55 13.18 1.96 -3.30
C ASP A 55 12.88 3.42 -3.03
N ARG A 56 13.93 4.25 -3.07
CA ARG A 56 13.82 5.68 -2.75
C ARG A 56 12.95 6.44 -3.76
N GLU A 57 13.07 6.11 -5.04
CA GLU A 57 12.29 6.79 -6.08
C GLU A 57 10.80 6.50 -5.93
N ILE A 58 10.45 5.24 -5.66
CA ILE A 58 9.07 4.86 -5.39
C ILE A 58 8.56 5.55 -4.13
N SER A 59 9.40 5.61 -3.09
CA SER A 59 9.04 6.27 -1.84
C SER A 59 8.72 7.76 -2.07
N GLU A 60 9.57 8.47 -2.79
CA GLU A 60 9.36 9.89 -3.07
C GLU A 60 8.08 10.12 -3.89
N LEU A 61 7.86 9.29 -4.91
CA LEU A 61 6.68 9.38 -5.75
C LEU A 61 5.40 9.10 -4.96
N ALA A 62 5.43 8.07 -4.10
CA ALA A 62 4.28 7.73 -3.27
C ALA A 62 3.89 8.88 -2.34
N MET A 63 4.87 9.53 -1.74
CA MET A 63 4.62 10.68 -0.87
C MET A 63 4.04 11.86 -1.66
N GLU A 64 4.51 12.10 -2.88
CA GLU A 64 3.95 13.14 -3.74
C GLU A 64 2.48 12.86 -4.08
N LEU A 65 2.12 11.58 -4.17
CA LEU A 65 0.75 11.17 -4.48
C LEU A 65 -0.16 11.15 -3.25
N GLY A 66 0.37 11.44 -2.08
CA GLY A 66 -0.42 11.54 -0.85
C GLY A 66 -0.38 10.33 0.06
N ALA A 67 0.38 9.30 -0.28
CA ALA A 67 0.56 8.14 0.59
C ALA A 67 1.68 8.40 1.61
N GLU A 68 1.77 7.55 2.62
CA GLU A 68 2.80 7.61 3.64
C GLU A 68 3.84 6.51 3.40
N VAL A 69 5.10 6.82 3.67
CA VAL A 69 6.17 5.82 3.62
C VAL A 69 6.98 5.95 4.91
N PRO A 70 6.43 5.44 6.03
CA PRO A 70 7.01 5.69 7.36
C PRO A 70 8.25 4.85 7.68
N PHE A 71 8.59 3.88 6.85
CA PHE A 71 9.73 3.00 7.06
C PHE A 71 10.32 2.57 5.72
N VAL A 72 11.53 2.02 5.77
CA VAL A 72 12.14 1.38 4.61
C VAL A 72 11.92 -0.13 4.77
N ARG A 73 11.37 -0.79 3.75
CA ARG A 73 11.14 -2.22 3.81
C ARG A 73 12.47 -2.96 3.96
N PRO A 74 12.59 -3.88 4.95
CA PRO A 74 13.83 -4.64 5.13
C PRO A 74 14.21 -5.45 3.89
N ALA A 75 15.51 -5.64 3.68
CA ALA A 75 16.03 -6.36 2.52
C ALA A 75 15.48 -7.79 2.42
N GLU A 76 15.30 -8.48 3.55
CA GLU A 76 14.77 -9.83 3.56
C GLU A 76 13.31 -9.90 3.10
N LEU A 77 12.60 -8.78 3.10
CA LEU A 77 11.22 -8.69 2.62
C LEU A 77 11.11 -8.01 1.26
N SER A 78 12.25 -7.72 0.64
CA SER A 78 12.30 -6.96 -0.62
C SER A 78 12.83 -7.78 -1.80
N ASN A 79 13.05 -9.07 -1.60
CA ASN A 79 13.53 -9.96 -2.67
C ASN A 79 12.34 -10.62 -3.39
N ASP A 80 12.65 -11.39 -4.45
CA ASP A 80 11.62 -12.04 -5.25
C ASP A 80 10.85 -13.15 -4.53
N TYR A 81 11.38 -13.61 -3.40
CA TYR A 81 10.80 -14.72 -2.64
C TYR A 81 9.94 -14.28 -1.46
N ALA A 82 9.96 -13.00 -1.14
CA ALA A 82 9.14 -12.48 -0.06
C ALA A 82 7.67 -12.53 -0.43
N GLY A 83 6.85 -13.15 0.40
CA GLY A 83 5.41 -13.21 0.18
C GLY A 83 4.73 -11.90 0.58
N THR A 84 3.48 -11.78 0.17
CA THR A 84 2.68 -10.59 0.47
C THR A 84 2.37 -10.48 1.96
N LEU A 85 1.98 -11.59 2.58
CA LEU A 85 1.58 -11.56 4.00
C LEU A 85 2.68 -11.08 4.95
N PRO A 86 3.94 -11.54 4.83
CA PRO A 86 5.01 -11.01 5.67
C PRO A 86 5.22 -9.50 5.49
N VAL A 87 5.05 -8.97 4.29
CA VAL A 87 5.19 -7.54 4.00
C VAL A 87 4.09 -6.75 4.70
N ILE A 88 2.84 -7.22 4.63
CA ILE A 88 1.72 -6.58 5.30
C ILE A 88 1.90 -6.65 6.82
N ARG A 89 2.32 -7.80 7.34
CA ARG A 89 2.55 -7.98 8.76
C ARG A 89 3.62 -7.03 9.28
N HIS A 90 4.70 -6.84 8.51
CA HIS A 90 5.75 -5.90 8.87
C HIS A 90 5.19 -4.48 9.02
N ALA A 91 4.37 -4.04 8.07
CA ALA A 91 3.76 -2.70 8.12
C ALA A 91 2.84 -2.55 9.34
N VAL A 92 1.99 -3.54 9.58
CA VAL A 92 1.07 -3.53 10.72
C VAL A 92 1.84 -3.52 12.04
N ASP A 93 2.87 -4.37 12.16
CA ASP A 93 3.69 -4.42 13.37
C ASP A 93 4.38 -3.09 13.63
N TRP A 94 4.90 -2.46 12.59
CA TRP A 94 5.53 -1.15 12.72
C TRP A 94 4.55 -0.12 13.28
N LEU A 95 3.34 -0.08 12.72
CA LEU A 95 2.31 0.86 13.18
C LEU A 95 1.90 0.58 14.62
N GLN A 96 1.73 -0.68 14.99
CA GLN A 96 1.36 -1.05 16.36
C GLN A 96 2.44 -0.69 17.36
N ARG A 97 3.71 -0.85 17.00
CA ARG A 97 4.83 -0.44 17.86
C ARG A 97 4.87 1.06 18.07
N ASN A 98 4.30 1.82 17.15
CA ASN A 98 4.25 3.28 17.22
C ASN A 98 2.92 3.80 17.77
N GLY A 99 2.18 2.94 18.47
CA GLY A 99 1.00 3.34 19.21
C GLY A 99 -0.32 3.27 18.47
N GLU A 100 -0.31 2.77 17.24
CA GLU A 100 -1.54 2.64 16.46
C GLU A 100 -2.29 1.35 16.79
N GLN A 101 -3.61 1.45 16.83
CA GLN A 101 -4.47 0.27 16.95
C GLN A 101 -5.04 -0.05 15.59
N ILE A 102 -4.65 -1.18 15.01
CA ILE A 102 -5.07 -1.56 13.68
C ILE A 102 -6.18 -2.59 13.76
N GLU A 103 -7.34 -2.23 13.24
CA GLU A 103 -8.51 -3.09 13.20
C GLU A 103 -8.58 -3.87 11.89
N TYR A 104 -8.29 -3.18 10.78
CA TYR A 104 -8.28 -3.79 9.45
C TYR A 104 -7.05 -3.35 8.68
N ALA A 105 -6.42 -4.27 7.98
CA ALA A 105 -5.36 -3.97 7.04
C ALA A 105 -5.76 -4.55 5.69
N CYS A 106 -5.76 -3.72 4.67
CA CYS A 106 -6.12 -4.12 3.31
C CYS A 106 -4.88 -4.06 2.43
N CYS A 107 -4.56 -5.15 1.77
CA CYS A 107 -3.47 -5.18 0.80
C CYS A 107 -4.01 -4.75 -0.57
N ILE A 108 -3.40 -3.73 -1.14
CA ILE A 108 -3.74 -3.29 -2.49
C ILE A 108 -2.45 -3.36 -3.31
N TYR A 109 -2.44 -4.17 -4.36
CA TYR A 109 -1.24 -4.32 -5.17
C TYR A 109 -0.94 -3.05 -5.95
N ALA A 110 0.35 -2.68 -5.99
CA ALA A 110 0.80 -1.48 -6.70
C ALA A 110 0.51 -1.54 -8.21
N THR A 111 0.33 -2.74 -8.73
CA THR A 111 0.03 -2.96 -10.15
C THR A 111 -1.44 -3.31 -10.38
N ALA A 112 -2.34 -2.72 -9.61
CA ALA A 112 -3.78 -2.92 -9.75
C ALA A 112 -4.45 -1.65 -10.30
N PRO A 113 -4.20 -1.28 -11.58
CA PRO A 113 -4.66 0.01 -12.11
C PRO A 113 -6.18 0.08 -12.32
N PHE A 114 -6.85 -1.06 -12.34
CA PHE A 114 -8.29 -1.11 -12.57
C PHE A 114 -9.12 -1.21 -11.30
N ILE A 115 -8.46 -1.20 -10.13
CA ILE A 115 -9.22 -1.20 -8.88
C ILE A 115 -9.93 0.15 -8.73
N SER A 116 -11.17 0.14 -8.27
CA SER A 116 -11.95 1.36 -8.09
C SER A 116 -12.21 1.61 -6.62
N SER A 117 -12.53 2.86 -6.29
CA SER A 117 -12.94 3.23 -4.94
C SER A 117 -14.21 2.48 -4.52
N GLU A 118 -15.13 2.23 -5.46
CA GLU A 118 -16.34 1.46 -5.18
C GLU A 118 -16.04 0.02 -4.79
N ASP A 119 -15.09 -0.62 -5.47
CA ASP A 119 -14.70 -2.00 -5.16
C ASP A 119 -14.14 -2.09 -3.73
N ILE A 120 -13.36 -1.11 -3.34
CA ILE A 120 -12.81 -1.04 -1.99
C ILE A 120 -13.91 -0.87 -0.95
N GLN A 121 -14.85 0.03 -1.22
CA GLN A 121 -15.98 0.30 -0.33
C GLN A 121 -16.87 -0.94 -0.16
N ARG A 122 -17.13 -1.67 -1.22
CA ARG A 122 -17.91 -2.89 -1.17
C ARG A 122 -17.23 -3.97 -0.33
N GLY A 123 -15.93 -4.15 -0.53
CA GLY A 123 -15.14 -5.12 0.24
C GLY A 123 -15.18 -4.82 1.72
N LEU A 124 -15.02 -3.55 2.10
CA LEU A 124 -15.07 -3.14 3.49
C LEU A 124 -16.45 -3.35 4.10
N ALA A 125 -17.50 -3.02 3.36
CA ALA A 125 -18.87 -3.21 3.83
C ALA A 125 -19.15 -4.69 4.13
N LEU A 126 -18.69 -5.60 3.29
CA LEU A 126 -18.85 -7.03 3.52
C LEU A 126 -18.13 -7.49 4.79
N ILE A 127 -16.93 -6.98 5.03
CA ILE A 127 -16.16 -7.31 6.24
C ILE A 127 -16.90 -6.82 7.48
N GLN A 128 -17.45 -5.63 7.45
CA GLN A 128 -18.16 -5.06 8.59
C GLN A 128 -19.45 -5.80 8.94
N MET A 129 -20.05 -6.44 7.97
CA MET A 129 -21.28 -7.20 8.19
C MET A 129 -21.03 -8.55 8.87
N GLU A 130 -19.82 -9.06 8.84
CA GLU A 130 -19.43 -10.29 9.51
C GLU A 130 -19.04 -10.02 10.97
#